data_0b0a9e6af3294274f0369993e5df340c
#
_entry.id   0b0a9e6af3294274f0369993e5df340c
#
_cell.length_a   1.000
_cell.length_b   1.000
_cell.length_c   1.000
_cell.angle_alpha   90.00
_cell.angle_beta   90.00
_cell.angle_gamma   90.00
#
_symmetry.space_group_name_H-M   'P 1'
#
loop_
_entity.id
_entity.type
_entity.pdbx_description
1 polymer ?
#
loop_
_entity_poly.entity_id
_entity_poly.type
_entity_poly.pdbx_seq_one_letter_code
_entity_poly.pdbx_strand_id
1 'polypeptide(L)'
;GYIKQTGEHLGNNAPSFSKFGKNFQESLCQMILQDRPFADQIMEVLDIGFLELHYLRVFTQKVFEYREKYGVHPTYKIMISIIRAEIEDENAATQQQLRNYFARIHNAEVSGSDYIKKISLEFCRKQKLKEAMIKSVPLLEKSSFDEIAKIINDAIKLGDHSDHGYDYVKDFERRFEL
;
A
#
# COMPACT_ATOMS: atom_id res chain seq x y z
N GLY A 1 -28.41 6.80 -15.69
CA GLY A 1 -29.37 6.44 -14.72
C GLY A 1 -28.78 6.35 -13.32
N TYR A 2 -29.52 5.78 -12.45
CA TYR A 2 -29.11 5.66 -11.05
C TYR A 2 -27.78 4.93 -10.86
N ILE A 3 -27.62 3.82 -11.56
CA ILE A 3 -26.37 3.01 -11.48
C ILE A 3 -25.17 3.83 -11.94
N LYS A 4 -25.33 4.60 -13.00
CA LYS A 4 -24.26 5.46 -13.53
C LYS A 4 -23.91 6.57 -12.52
N GLN A 5 -24.91 7.21 -11.94
CA GLN A 5 -24.69 8.23 -10.91
C GLN A 5 -24.02 7.64 -9.68
N THR A 6 -24.45 6.45 -9.27
CA THR A 6 -23.84 5.76 -8.14
C THR A 6 -22.38 5.42 -8.43
N GLY A 7 -22.08 4.95 -9.64
CA GLY A 7 -20.73 4.66 -10.07
C GLY A 7 -19.83 5.90 -10.09
N GLU A 8 -20.34 7.01 -10.62
CA GLU A 8 -19.62 8.27 -10.63
C GLU A 8 -19.42 8.80 -9.20
N HIS A 9 -20.45 8.72 -8.39
CA HIS A 9 -20.37 9.15 -7.00
C HIS A 9 -19.40 8.28 -6.19
N LEU A 10 -19.43 6.96 -6.38
CA LEU A 10 -18.46 6.04 -5.78
C LEU A 10 -17.05 6.33 -6.28
N GLY A 11 -16.88 6.66 -7.55
CA GLY A 11 -15.60 7.06 -8.11
C GLY A 11 -15.04 8.31 -7.46
N ASN A 12 -15.89 9.32 -7.23
CA ASN A 12 -15.52 10.56 -6.56
C ASN A 12 -15.24 10.37 -5.07
N ASN A 13 -15.89 9.36 -4.44
CA ASN A 13 -15.73 9.04 -3.02
C ASN A 13 -14.86 7.81 -2.78
N ALA A 14 -14.26 7.25 -3.84
CA ALA A 14 -13.36 6.11 -3.69
C ALA A 14 -12.19 6.49 -2.80
N PRO A 15 -11.78 5.60 -1.88
CA PRO A 15 -10.65 5.87 -1.01
C PRO A 15 -9.38 6.11 -1.83
N SER A 16 -8.66 7.16 -1.49
CA SER A 16 -7.38 7.45 -2.12
C SER A 16 -6.50 8.28 -1.20
N PHE A 17 -5.22 8.37 -1.57
CA PHE A 17 -4.27 9.22 -0.86
C PHE A 17 -4.30 10.69 -1.33
N SER A 18 -5.30 11.09 -2.14
CA SER A 18 -5.34 12.43 -2.74
C SER A 18 -5.26 13.55 -1.71
N LYS A 19 -5.89 13.38 -0.54
CA LYS A 19 -5.86 14.38 0.54
C LYS A 19 -4.46 14.61 1.12
N PHE A 20 -3.55 13.66 0.97
CA PHE A 20 -2.18 13.78 1.45
C PHE A 20 -1.25 14.45 0.45
N GLY A 21 -1.68 14.58 -0.81
CA GLY A 21 -0.94 15.26 -1.86
C GLY A 21 0.07 14.40 -2.60
N LYS A 22 0.66 15.00 -3.63
CA LYS A 22 1.61 14.33 -4.53
C LYS A 22 2.89 13.91 -3.82
N ASN A 23 3.48 14.80 -3.02
CA ASN A 23 4.76 14.53 -2.36
C ASN A 23 4.65 13.35 -1.39
N PHE A 24 3.54 13.26 -0.67
CA PHE A 24 3.27 12.11 0.20
C PHE A 24 3.24 10.82 -0.59
N GLN A 25 2.51 10.80 -1.70
CA GLN A 25 2.38 9.61 -2.54
C GLN A 25 3.71 9.20 -3.16
N GLU A 26 4.51 10.15 -3.64
CA GLU A 26 5.84 9.86 -4.17
C GLU A 26 6.76 9.28 -3.09
N SER A 27 6.71 9.84 -1.89
CA SER A 27 7.51 9.36 -0.76
C SER A 27 7.06 7.97 -0.31
N LEU A 28 5.77 7.71 -0.28
CA LEU A 28 5.21 6.40 0.02
C LEU A 28 5.73 5.33 -0.96
N CYS A 29 5.66 5.60 -2.24
CA CYS A 29 6.12 4.67 -3.28
C CYS A 29 7.64 4.46 -3.20
N GLN A 30 8.40 5.51 -2.91
CA GLN A 30 9.84 5.41 -2.67
C GLN A 30 10.14 4.50 -1.48
N MET A 31 9.40 4.64 -0.39
CA MET A 31 9.54 3.78 0.79
C MET A 31 9.19 2.32 0.47
N ILE A 32 8.19 2.07 -0.37
CA ILE A 32 7.85 0.72 -0.80
C ILE A 32 9.04 0.07 -1.52
N LEU A 33 9.80 0.82 -2.30
CA LEU A 33 11.00 0.29 -2.95
C LEU A 33 12.17 0.16 -2.00
N GLN A 34 12.42 1.16 -1.17
CA GLN A 34 13.65 1.25 -0.37
C GLN A 34 13.60 0.51 0.95
N ASP A 35 12.40 0.26 1.49
CA ASP A 35 12.20 -0.34 2.81
C ASP A 35 11.44 -1.66 2.66
N ARG A 36 12.19 -2.76 2.59
CA ARG A 36 11.62 -4.09 2.42
C ARG A 36 10.61 -4.47 3.51
N PRO A 37 10.91 -4.30 4.81
CA PRO A 37 9.93 -4.62 5.85
C PRO A 37 8.64 -3.84 5.71
N PHE A 38 8.71 -2.58 5.33
CA PHE A 38 7.52 -1.78 5.05
C PHE A 38 6.76 -2.30 3.83
N ALA A 39 7.47 -2.66 2.76
CA ALA A 39 6.84 -3.26 1.58
C ALA A 39 6.11 -4.55 1.94
N ASP A 40 6.70 -5.40 2.77
CA ASP A 40 6.07 -6.64 3.24
C ASP A 40 4.73 -6.37 3.93
N GLN A 41 4.67 -5.33 4.75
CA GLN A 41 3.48 -4.92 5.49
C GLN A 41 2.41 -4.30 4.59
N ILE A 42 2.80 -3.27 3.84
CA ILE A 42 1.85 -2.47 3.07
C ILE A 42 1.24 -3.26 1.91
N MET A 43 1.99 -4.21 1.36
CA MET A 43 1.52 -5.08 0.27
C MET A 43 0.25 -5.84 0.62
N GLU A 44 0.05 -6.16 1.89
CA GLU A 44 -1.13 -6.89 2.36
C GLU A 44 -2.40 -6.03 2.32
N VAL A 45 -2.26 -4.72 2.34
CA VAL A 45 -3.40 -3.83 2.55
C VAL A 45 -3.55 -2.73 1.47
N LEU A 46 -2.50 -2.47 0.69
CA LEU A 46 -2.54 -1.42 -0.32
C LEU A 46 -3.31 -1.88 -1.55
N ASP A 47 -4.32 -1.10 -1.91
CA ASP A 47 -4.93 -1.14 -3.22
C ASP A 47 -4.20 -0.12 -4.09
N ILE A 48 -3.71 -0.54 -5.24
CA ILE A 48 -3.02 0.34 -6.20
C ILE A 48 -3.89 1.56 -6.55
N GLY A 49 -5.22 1.37 -6.60
CA GLY A 49 -6.16 2.45 -6.86
C GLY A 49 -6.18 3.56 -5.81
N PHE A 50 -5.58 3.35 -4.62
CA PHE A 50 -5.43 4.42 -3.63
C PHE A 50 -4.45 5.49 -4.08
N LEU A 51 -3.51 5.14 -4.97
CA LEU A 51 -2.59 6.11 -5.56
C LEU A 51 -3.31 6.91 -6.65
N GLU A 52 -3.25 8.21 -6.55
CA GLU A 52 -3.93 9.12 -7.47
C GLU A 52 -3.21 9.25 -8.80
N LEU A 53 -1.87 9.21 -8.75
CA LEU A 53 -1.03 9.48 -9.92
C LEU A 53 -0.73 8.18 -10.67
N HIS A 54 -1.04 8.18 -11.97
CA HIS A 54 -0.92 6.99 -12.79
C HIS A 54 0.50 6.42 -12.82
N TYR A 55 1.53 7.28 -12.93
CA TYR A 55 2.91 6.79 -12.95
C TYR A 55 3.31 6.12 -11.64
N LEU A 56 2.73 6.52 -10.51
CA LEU A 56 2.98 5.85 -9.23
C LEU A 56 2.27 4.51 -9.13
N ARG A 57 1.09 4.38 -9.75
CA ARG A 57 0.41 3.09 -9.87
C ARG A 57 1.26 2.12 -10.67
N VAL A 58 1.77 2.55 -11.82
CA VAL A 58 2.66 1.73 -12.65
C VAL A 58 3.90 1.32 -11.88
N PHE A 59 4.56 2.26 -11.24
CA PHE A 59 5.75 2.01 -10.42
C PHE A 59 5.49 0.94 -9.35
N THR A 60 4.47 1.15 -8.54
CA THR A 60 4.15 0.28 -7.41
C THR A 60 3.71 -1.10 -7.87
N GLN A 61 2.90 -1.15 -8.93
CA GLN A 61 2.46 -2.41 -9.51
C GLN A 61 3.66 -3.24 -10.00
N LYS A 62 4.64 -2.60 -10.63
CA LYS A 62 5.85 -3.30 -11.08
C LYS A 62 6.68 -3.84 -9.92
N VAL A 63 6.76 -3.10 -8.82
CA VAL A 63 7.42 -3.60 -7.60
C VAL A 63 6.72 -4.86 -7.09
N PHE A 64 5.40 -4.81 -6.97
CA PHE A 64 4.62 -5.93 -6.45
C PHE A 64 4.66 -7.15 -7.37
N GLU A 65 4.55 -6.94 -8.67
CA GLU A 65 4.65 -8.02 -9.66
C GLU A 65 6.01 -8.71 -9.59
N TYR A 66 7.08 -7.95 -9.45
CA TYR A 66 8.42 -8.51 -9.30
C TYR A 66 8.53 -9.38 -8.05
N ARG A 67 8.03 -8.88 -6.92
CA ARG A 67 8.05 -9.63 -5.66
C ARG A 67 7.26 -10.93 -5.76
N GLU A 68 6.12 -10.92 -6.41
CA GLU A 68 5.31 -12.12 -6.61
C GLU A 68 6.00 -13.12 -7.53
N LYS A 69 6.58 -12.62 -8.61
CA LYS A 69 7.20 -13.49 -9.62
C LYS A 69 8.49 -14.14 -9.14
N TYR A 70 9.33 -13.39 -8.46
CA TYR A 70 10.68 -13.83 -8.09
C TYR A 70 10.85 -14.14 -6.61
N GLY A 71 9.89 -13.82 -5.77
CA GLY A 71 9.94 -14.09 -4.34
C GLY A 71 10.94 -13.25 -3.55
N VAL A 72 11.52 -12.21 -4.17
CA VAL A 72 12.50 -11.32 -3.54
C VAL A 72 12.13 -9.87 -3.81
N HIS A 73 12.61 -8.99 -2.96
CA HIS A 73 12.39 -7.55 -3.12
C HIS A 73 13.32 -6.99 -4.21
N PRO A 74 12.81 -6.18 -5.16
CA PRO A 74 13.64 -5.62 -6.22
C PRO A 74 14.60 -4.55 -5.68
N THR A 75 15.74 -4.43 -6.34
CA THR A 75 16.65 -3.31 -6.13
C THR A 75 16.25 -2.14 -7.03
N TYR A 76 16.79 -0.95 -6.74
CA TYR A 76 16.60 0.21 -7.61
C TYR A 76 17.06 -0.09 -9.05
N LYS A 77 18.21 -0.73 -9.21
CA LYS A 77 18.76 -1.08 -10.54
C LYS A 77 17.84 -2.04 -11.30
N ILE A 78 17.30 -3.03 -10.62
CA ILE A 78 16.35 -3.97 -11.21
C ILE A 78 15.10 -3.23 -11.68
N MET A 79 14.58 -2.32 -10.85
CA MET A 79 13.40 -1.54 -11.21
C MET A 79 13.64 -0.64 -12.42
N ILE A 80 14.82 -0.04 -12.54
CA ILE A 80 15.17 0.73 -13.74
C ILE A 80 15.13 -0.17 -14.98
N SER A 81 15.71 -1.37 -14.90
CA SER A 81 15.71 -2.31 -16.02
C SER A 81 14.29 -2.71 -16.43
N ILE A 82 13.44 -3.00 -15.46
CA ILE A 82 12.03 -3.36 -15.68
C ILE A 82 11.28 -2.20 -16.36
N ILE A 83 11.42 -1.01 -15.83
CA ILE A 83 10.76 0.18 -16.37
C ILE A 83 11.20 0.43 -17.81
N ARG A 84 12.49 0.36 -18.09
CA ARG A 84 13.01 0.54 -19.47
C ARG A 84 12.46 -0.50 -20.44
N ALA A 85 12.28 -1.74 -19.98
CA ALA A 85 11.85 -2.84 -20.85
C ALA A 85 10.33 -2.92 -21.01
N GLU A 86 9.55 -2.48 -20.03
CA GLU A 86 8.14 -2.83 -19.94
C GLU A 86 7.18 -1.64 -19.98
N ILE A 87 7.65 -0.41 -20.15
CA ILE A 87 6.78 0.77 -20.17
C ILE A 87 6.43 1.28 -21.57
N GLU A 88 6.80 0.54 -22.61
CA GLU A 88 6.55 0.95 -23.99
C GLU A 88 5.06 1.16 -24.28
N ASP A 89 4.18 0.40 -23.60
CA ASP A 89 2.73 0.52 -23.75
C ASP A 89 2.15 1.76 -23.05
N GLU A 90 2.93 2.40 -22.18
CA GLU A 90 2.49 3.62 -21.50
C GLU A 90 2.66 4.83 -22.42
N ASN A 91 1.82 5.86 -22.22
CA ASN A 91 1.95 7.08 -23.02
C ASN A 91 3.27 7.82 -22.71
N ALA A 92 3.65 8.71 -23.59
CA ALA A 92 4.92 9.44 -23.49
C ALA A 92 5.02 10.25 -22.18
N ALA A 93 3.91 10.83 -21.72
CA ALA A 93 3.90 11.60 -20.49
C ALA A 93 4.19 10.71 -19.27
N THR A 94 3.57 9.55 -19.18
CA THR A 94 3.80 8.58 -18.10
C THR A 94 5.24 8.07 -18.13
N GLN A 95 5.76 7.74 -19.30
CA GLN A 95 7.16 7.32 -19.45
C GLN A 95 8.12 8.40 -18.93
N GLN A 96 7.88 9.65 -19.27
CA GLN A 96 8.73 10.76 -18.83
C GLN A 96 8.61 10.99 -17.32
N GLN A 97 7.40 10.91 -16.77
CA GLN A 97 7.18 11.05 -15.34
C GLN A 97 7.90 9.96 -14.56
N LEU A 98 7.90 8.72 -15.06
CA LEU A 98 8.63 7.61 -14.43
C LEU A 98 10.14 7.85 -14.46
N ARG A 99 10.68 8.25 -15.61
CA ARG A 99 12.12 8.56 -15.71
C ARG A 99 12.52 9.67 -14.75
N ASN A 100 11.73 10.74 -14.70
CA ASN A 100 11.99 11.85 -13.80
C ASN A 100 11.92 11.43 -12.34
N TYR A 101 10.93 10.61 -12.00
CA TYR A 101 10.74 10.09 -10.66
C TYR A 101 11.93 9.23 -10.21
N PHE A 102 12.38 8.30 -11.05
CA PHE A 102 13.55 7.48 -10.76
C PHE A 102 14.81 8.34 -10.54
N ALA A 103 14.99 9.38 -11.35
CA ALA A 103 16.12 10.29 -11.15
C ALA A 103 16.05 11.00 -9.80
N ARG A 104 14.86 11.40 -9.37
CA ARG A 104 14.69 12.10 -8.09
C ARG A 104 14.91 11.20 -6.88
N ILE A 105 14.50 9.94 -6.95
CA ILE A 105 14.61 9.04 -5.79
C ILE A 105 15.96 8.31 -5.71
N HIS A 106 16.79 8.42 -6.74
CA HIS A 106 18.09 7.77 -6.76
C HIS A 106 18.96 8.25 -5.61
N ASN A 107 19.33 7.35 -4.71
CA ASN A 107 20.15 7.64 -3.52
C ASN A 107 19.57 8.73 -2.61
N ALA A 108 18.28 9.02 -2.74
CA ALA A 108 17.60 10.00 -1.90
C ALA A 108 16.97 9.34 -0.68
N GLU A 109 17.02 10.03 0.44
CA GLU A 109 16.33 9.63 1.66
C GLU A 109 14.98 10.31 1.74
N VAL A 110 14.00 9.63 2.35
CA VAL A 110 12.67 10.19 2.57
C VAL A 110 12.65 10.92 3.91
N SER A 111 12.38 12.23 3.86
CA SER A 111 12.13 13.01 5.07
C SER A 111 10.79 12.60 5.68
N GLY A 112 10.76 12.39 7.00
CA GLY A 112 9.54 12.00 7.68
C GLY A 112 9.06 10.60 7.34
N SER A 113 9.97 9.69 7.03
CA SER A 113 9.65 8.32 6.62
C SER A 113 8.75 7.58 7.62
N ASP A 114 8.99 7.72 8.92
CA ASP A 114 8.20 7.06 9.95
C ASP A 114 6.75 7.52 9.94
N TYR A 115 6.53 8.82 9.76
CA TYR A 115 5.19 9.39 9.64
C TYR A 115 4.47 8.84 8.41
N ILE A 116 5.14 8.83 7.26
CA ILE A 116 4.56 8.38 6.00
C ILE A 116 4.19 6.90 6.09
N LYS A 117 5.08 6.07 6.63
CA LYS A 117 4.82 4.65 6.83
C LYS A 117 3.62 4.41 7.74
N LYS A 118 3.59 5.10 8.87
CA LYS A 118 2.51 4.95 9.85
C LYS A 118 1.16 5.37 9.27
N ILE A 119 1.09 6.56 8.67
CA ILE A 119 -0.16 7.11 8.16
C ILE A 119 -0.70 6.31 6.97
N SER A 120 0.18 5.93 6.04
CA SER A 120 -0.22 5.14 4.87
C SER A 120 -0.72 3.75 5.28
N LEU A 121 -0.02 3.10 6.20
CA LEU A 121 -0.42 1.78 6.70
C LEU A 121 -1.76 1.85 7.44
N GLU A 122 -1.92 2.83 8.32
CA GLU A 122 -3.17 3.04 9.04
C GLU A 122 -4.35 3.29 8.09
N PHE A 123 -4.14 4.13 7.09
CA PHE A 123 -5.16 4.40 6.07
C PHE A 123 -5.60 3.12 5.37
N CYS A 124 -4.65 2.34 4.89
CA CYS A 124 -4.92 1.10 4.17
C CYS A 124 -5.61 0.06 5.06
N ARG A 125 -5.16 -0.09 6.29
CA ARG A 125 -5.76 -1.03 7.26
C ARG A 125 -7.20 -0.65 7.59
N LYS A 126 -7.49 0.64 7.73
CA LYS A 126 -8.86 1.13 7.92
C LYS A 126 -9.75 0.77 6.74
N GLN A 127 -9.24 0.87 5.52
CA GLN A 127 -10.01 0.50 4.33
C GLN A 127 -10.30 -1.00 4.30
N LYS A 128 -9.34 -1.84 4.67
CA LYS A 128 -9.55 -3.29 4.74
C LYS A 128 -10.59 -3.68 5.78
N LEU A 129 -10.54 -3.06 6.95
CA LEU A 129 -11.54 -3.30 8.00
C LEU A 129 -12.93 -2.81 7.57
N LYS A 130 -13.00 -1.66 6.92
CA LYS A 130 -14.26 -1.13 6.37
C LYS A 130 -14.88 -2.09 5.36
N GLU A 131 -14.07 -2.62 4.44
CA GLU A 131 -14.52 -3.63 3.47
C GLU A 131 -15.09 -4.88 4.17
N ALA A 132 -14.40 -5.35 5.20
CA ALA A 132 -14.81 -6.51 5.97
C ALA A 132 -16.16 -6.27 6.70
N MET A 133 -16.32 -5.08 7.27
CA MET A 133 -17.57 -4.70 7.92
C MET A 133 -18.73 -4.67 6.93
N ILE A 134 -18.52 -4.11 5.74
CA ILE A 134 -19.53 -4.06 4.69
C ILE A 134 -19.93 -5.48 4.25
N LYS A 135 -18.94 -6.36 4.06
CA LYS A 135 -19.18 -7.76 3.69
C LYS A 135 -19.95 -8.53 4.77
N SER A 136 -19.81 -8.10 6.02
CA SER A 136 -20.45 -8.76 7.16
C SER A 136 -21.94 -8.44 7.28
N VAL A 137 -22.41 -7.34 6.68
CA VAL A 137 -23.80 -6.90 6.82
C VAL A 137 -24.79 -7.97 6.31
N PRO A 138 -24.66 -8.57 5.12
CA PRO A 138 -25.57 -9.63 4.69
C PRO A 138 -25.52 -10.87 5.57
N LEU A 139 -24.37 -11.16 6.16
CA LEU A 139 -24.18 -12.32 7.04
C LEU A 139 -24.88 -12.13 8.39
N LEU A 140 -25.04 -10.87 8.81
CA LEU A 140 -25.75 -10.54 10.03
C LEU A 140 -27.23 -10.96 9.93
N GLU A 141 -27.85 -10.73 8.79
CA GLU A 141 -29.24 -11.13 8.53
C GLU A 141 -29.44 -12.65 8.58
N LYS A 142 -28.40 -13.39 8.20
CA LYS A 142 -28.37 -14.85 8.22
C LYS A 142 -27.94 -15.41 9.57
N SER A 143 -27.62 -14.56 10.53
CA SER A 143 -27.10 -14.94 11.85
C SER A 143 -25.81 -15.78 11.76
N SER A 144 -24.99 -15.56 10.74
CA SER A 144 -23.73 -16.27 10.53
C SER A 144 -22.61 -15.64 11.35
N PHE A 145 -22.73 -15.70 12.67
CA PHE A 145 -21.85 -14.98 13.61
C PHE A 145 -20.40 -15.44 13.54
N ASP A 146 -20.15 -16.75 13.40
CA ASP A 146 -18.78 -17.27 13.30
C ASP A 146 -18.07 -16.79 12.03
N GLU A 147 -18.79 -16.72 10.92
CA GLU A 147 -18.27 -16.22 9.65
C GLU A 147 -17.96 -14.73 9.73
N ILE A 148 -18.83 -13.94 10.36
CA ILE A 148 -18.60 -12.52 10.61
C ILE A 148 -17.32 -12.32 11.42
N ALA A 149 -17.20 -13.06 12.54
CA ALA A 149 -16.01 -12.99 13.39
C ALA A 149 -14.74 -13.30 12.62
N LYS A 150 -14.77 -14.33 11.76
CA LYS A 150 -13.63 -14.71 10.93
C LYS A 150 -13.24 -13.59 9.96
N ILE A 151 -14.20 -13.04 9.24
CA ILE A 151 -13.95 -11.97 8.25
C ILE A 151 -13.33 -10.75 8.94
N ILE A 152 -13.89 -10.32 10.06
CA ILE A 152 -13.39 -9.16 10.81
C ILE A 152 -12.00 -9.43 11.38
N ASN A 153 -11.79 -10.57 12.00
CA ASN A 153 -10.50 -10.93 12.59
C ASN A 153 -9.41 -11.06 11.53
N ASP A 154 -9.71 -11.65 10.38
CA ASP A 154 -8.76 -11.76 9.27
C ASP A 154 -8.37 -10.36 8.75
N ALA A 155 -9.34 -9.46 8.63
CA ALA A 155 -9.08 -8.09 8.18
C ALA A 155 -8.21 -7.31 9.17
N ILE A 156 -8.44 -7.47 10.47
CA ILE A 156 -7.64 -6.81 11.51
C ILE A 156 -6.18 -7.24 11.45
N LYS A 157 -5.92 -8.49 11.09
CA LYS A 157 -4.56 -9.04 11.02
C LYS A 157 -3.78 -8.56 9.78
N LEU A 158 -4.46 -8.15 8.72
CA LEU A 158 -3.78 -7.67 7.51
C LEU A 158 -2.94 -6.44 7.82
N GLY A 159 -1.70 -6.47 7.37
CA GLY A 159 -0.75 -5.38 7.60
C GLY A 159 -0.30 -5.24 9.05
N ASP A 160 -0.79 -6.08 9.94
CA ASP A 160 -0.39 -6.08 11.34
C ASP A 160 0.65 -7.17 11.58
N HIS A 161 1.91 -6.76 11.64
CA HIS A 161 3.03 -7.64 11.96
C HIS A 161 3.28 -7.59 13.47
N SER A 162 2.24 -7.93 14.25
CA SER A 162 2.26 -7.83 15.71
C SER A 162 3.25 -8.78 16.40
N ASP A 163 3.85 -9.71 15.67
CA ASP A 163 5.01 -10.44 16.13
C ASP A 163 6.14 -9.48 16.51
N HIS A 164 6.22 -8.34 15.82
CA HIS A 164 7.10 -7.24 16.19
C HIS A 164 6.71 -6.59 17.51
N GLY A 165 5.41 -6.51 17.82
CA GLY A 165 4.93 -6.04 19.11
C GLY A 165 5.41 -6.89 20.27
N TYR A 166 5.42 -8.20 20.09
CA TYR A 166 5.93 -9.15 21.05
C TYR A 166 7.45 -8.97 21.27
N ASP A 167 8.20 -8.87 20.17
CA ASP A 167 9.65 -8.62 20.23
C ASP A 167 9.93 -7.25 20.84
N TYR A 168 9.12 -6.25 20.54
CA TYR A 168 9.23 -4.92 21.12
C TYR A 168 9.07 -4.95 22.63
N VAL A 169 8.11 -5.71 23.16
CA VAL A 169 7.91 -5.86 24.60
C VAL A 169 9.12 -6.55 25.24
N LYS A 170 9.65 -7.59 24.61
CA LYS A 170 10.87 -8.26 25.09
C LYS A 170 12.07 -7.32 25.10
N ASP A 171 12.23 -6.53 24.04
CA ASP A 171 13.32 -5.55 23.96
C ASP A 171 13.15 -4.45 24.99
N PHE A 172 11.92 -4.03 25.25
CA PHE A 172 11.59 -3.07 26.28
C PHE A 172 11.94 -3.62 27.67
N GLU A 173 11.58 -4.85 27.98
CA GLU A 173 11.92 -5.51 29.22
C GLU A 173 13.44 -5.63 29.38
N ARG A 174 14.16 -6.02 28.33
CA ARG A 174 15.62 -6.09 28.36
C ARG A 174 16.26 -4.73 28.67
N ARG A 175 15.72 -3.65 28.15
CA ARG A 175 16.22 -2.29 28.41
C ARG A 175 16.10 -1.90 29.88
N PHE A 176 15.11 -2.44 30.58
CA PHE A 176 14.89 -2.14 31.98
C PHE A 176 15.61 -3.08 32.93
N GLU A 177 16.03 -4.23 32.45
CA GLU A 177 16.87 -5.17 33.22
C GLU A 177 18.32 -4.71 33.31
N LEU A 178 18.72 -3.76 32.49
CA LEU A 178 20.05 -3.16 32.52
C LEU A 178 20.12 -1.96 33.46
#